data_b2108bed057564ecd1ed9b364d0a3faf
#
_entry.id   b2108bed057564ecd1ed9b364d0a3faf
#
_cell.length_a   1.000
_cell.length_b   1.000
_cell.length_c   1.000
_cell.angle_alpha   90.00
_cell.angle_beta   90.00
_cell.angle_gamma   90.00
#
_symmetry.space_group_name_H-M   'P 1'
#
loop_
_entity.id
_entity.type
_entity.pdbx_description
1 polymer ?
#
loop_
_entity_poly.entity_id
_entity_poly.type
_entity_poly.pdbx_seq_one_letter_code
_entity_poly.pdbx_strand_id
1 'polypeptide(L)'
;MEKQNDTLAQVGIGAMIVFIGIIIAVTSSMYVMINQLERISQRAEATVSVATNEAHTQVIFIGGWVDDAYDDYLLMIEYQSLGKNVQTDEVGWVLWCEHNDQIYRRMGYFGDPVASAPGGVTLWEVGEDITLPTELISGKRYFVIADGGTGTGNGAGTSCGPQWIFDRGVTAYYSIYLPDGGHTTQELRVNVFEVGESVT
;
A
#
# COMPACT_ATOMS: atom_id res chain seq x y z
N MET A 1 53.90 -65.12 -9.44
CA MET A 1 52.65 -64.63 -10.07
C MET A 1 51.61 -64.16 -9.07
N GLU A 2 51.57 -64.65 -7.84
CA GLU A 2 50.57 -64.31 -6.82
C GLU A 2 50.65 -62.86 -6.31
N LYS A 3 51.84 -62.33 -6.12
CA LYS A 3 52.05 -60.94 -5.58
C LYS A 3 51.58 -59.83 -6.50
N GLN A 4 51.43 -60.08 -7.80
CA GLN A 4 50.99 -59.09 -8.77
C GLN A 4 49.48 -58.97 -8.84
N ASN A 5 48.73 -60.04 -8.50
CA ASN A 5 47.28 -60.02 -8.44
C ASN A 5 46.77 -59.27 -7.22
N ASP A 6 47.47 -59.33 -6.08
CA ASP A 6 47.08 -58.63 -4.86
C ASP A 6 47.16 -57.11 -4.99
N THR A 7 48.18 -56.62 -5.72
CA THR A 7 48.31 -55.15 -5.97
C THR A 7 47.26 -54.64 -6.93
N LEU A 8 46.84 -55.39 -7.93
CA LEU A 8 45.74 -55.03 -8.83
C LEU A 8 44.39 -55.03 -8.12
N ALA A 9 44.14 -55.98 -7.25
CA ALA A 9 42.93 -56.04 -6.42
C ALA A 9 42.86 -54.85 -5.46
N GLN A 10 43.96 -54.49 -4.83
CA GLN A 10 44.08 -53.36 -3.90
C GLN A 10 43.87 -52.01 -4.59
N VAL A 11 44.38 -51.82 -5.82
CA VAL A 11 44.13 -50.65 -6.64
C VAL A 11 42.67 -50.54 -7.06
N GLY A 12 42.04 -51.67 -7.41
CA GLY A 12 40.60 -51.72 -7.76
C GLY A 12 39.68 -51.33 -6.63
N ILE A 13 39.95 -51.81 -5.40
CA ILE A 13 39.18 -51.44 -4.20
C ILE A 13 39.37 -49.92 -3.90
N GLY A 14 40.60 -49.42 -3.99
CA GLY A 14 40.84 -48.01 -3.77
C GLY A 14 40.11 -47.12 -4.77
N ALA A 15 40.08 -47.48 -6.04
CA ALA A 15 39.36 -46.77 -7.07
C ALA A 15 37.83 -46.77 -6.81
N MET A 16 37.23 -47.90 -6.35
CA MET A 16 35.82 -47.97 -5.96
C MET A 16 35.47 -47.09 -4.78
N ILE A 17 36.32 -47.03 -3.76
CA ILE A 17 36.10 -46.16 -2.59
C ILE A 17 36.08 -44.68 -2.99
N VAL A 18 37.03 -44.27 -3.83
CA VAL A 18 37.10 -42.89 -4.34
C VAL A 18 35.88 -42.56 -5.19
N PHE A 19 35.43 -43.49 -6.04
CA PHE A 19 34.26 -43.32 -6.86
C PHE A 19 32.99 -43.16 -6.03
N ILE A 20 32.77 -43.98 -5.01
CA ILE A 20 31.63 -43.88 -4.06
C ILE A 20 31.73 -42.54 -3.33
N GLY A 21 32.88 -42.12 -2.88
CA GLY A 21 33.08 -40.85 -2.20
C GLY A 21 32.71 -39.65 -3.08
N ILE A 22 33.05 -39.69 -4.37
CA ILE A 22 32.66 -38.64 -5.33
C ILE A 22 31.15 -38.63 -5.54
N ILE A 23 30.50 -39.79 -5.68
CA ILE A 23 29.05 -39.89 -5.84
C ILE A 23 28.35 -39.28 -4.64
N ILE A 24 28.77 -39.60 -3.43
CA ILE A 24 28.16 -39.07 -2.18
C ILE A 24 28.34 -37.54 -2.12
N ALA A 25 29.53 -37.04 -2.45
CA ALA A 25 29.83 -35.61 -2.46
C ALA A 25 28.96 -34.85 -3.46
N VAL A 26 28.84 -35.37 -4.68
CA VAL A 26 28.01 -34.77 -5.75
C VAL A 26 26.52 -34.78 -5.38
N THR A 27 25.99 -35.91 -4.91
CA THR A 27 24.59 -36.01 -4.51
C THR A 27 24.24 -35.08 -3.32
N SER A 28 25.13 -34.96 -2.35
CA SER A 28 24.96 -34.03 -1.25
C SER A 28 24.96 -32.56 -1.71
N SER A 29 25.85 -32.20 -2.60
CA SER A 29 25.89 -30.86 -3.18
C SER A 29 24.61 -30.54 -4.00
N MET A 30 24.14 -31.52 -4.77
CA MET A 30 22.94 -31.38 -5.59
C MET A 30 21.69 -31.20 -4.72
N TYR A 31 21.60 -31.92 -3.61
CA TYR A 31 20.49 -31.77 -2.65
C TYR A 31 20.43 -30.35 -2.05
N VAL A 32 21.60 -29.81 -1.66
CA VAL A 32 21.66 -28.43 -1.14
C VAL A 32 21.25 -27.40 -2.22
N MET A 33 21.68 -27.60 -3.45
CA MET A 33 21.33 -26.74 -4.57
C MET A 33 19.83 -26.73 -4.87
N ILE A 34 19.19 -27.91 -4.87
CA ILE A 34 17.74 -28.05 -5.10
C ILE A 34 16.98 -27.30 -4.01
N ASN A 35 17.32 -27.50 -2.75
CA ASN A 35 16.68 -26.79 -1.64
C ASN A 35 16.83 -25.27 -1.71
N GLN A 36 17.97 -24.77 -2.21
CA GLN A 36 18.15 -23.34 -2.41
C GLN A 36 17.32 -22.81 -3.57
N LEU A 37 17.24 -23.55 -4.68
CA LEU A 37 16.40 -23.20 -5.82
C LEU A 37 14.92 -23.15 -5.44
N GLU A 38 14.43 -24.11 -4.68
CA GLU A 38 13.04 -24.10 -4.18
C GLU A 38 12.76 -22.85 -3.33
N ARG A 39 13.65 -22.50 -2.42
CA ARG A 39 13.50 -21.28 -1.59
C ARG A 39 13.53 -20.00 -2.42
N ILE A 40 14.38 -19.93 -3.45
CA ILE A 40 14.43 -18.78 -4.34
C ILE A 40 13.17 -18.71 -5.18
N SER A 41 12.67 -19.83 -5.70
CA SER A 41 11.42 -19.90 -6.46
C SER A 41 10.24 -19.43 -5.64
N GLN A 42 10.06 -19.93 -4.41
CA GLN A 42 9.00 -19.50 -3.50
C GLN A 42 9.06 -18.00 -3.17
N ARG A 43 10.25 -17.46 -2.97
CA ARG A 43 10.43 -16.02 -2.75
C ARG A 43 10.12 -15.20 -4.00
N ALA A 44 10.53 -15.67 -5.17
CA ALA A 44 10.25 -15.02 -6.43
C ALA A 44 8.73 -15.01 -6.71
N GLU A 45 8.03 -16.13 -6.50
CA GLU A 45 6.58 -16.20 -6.65
C GLU A 45 5.85 -15.25 -5.69
N ALA A 46 6.26 -15.20 -4.42
CA ALA A 46 5.68 -14.27 -3.45
C ALA A 46 5.94 -12.82 -3.86
N THR A 47 7.15 -12.48 -4.32
CA THR A 47 7.48 -11.11 -4.76
C THR A 47 6.71 -10.73 -6.03
N VAL A 48 6.58 -11.64 -7.00
CA VAL A 48 5.81 -11.40 -8.22
C VAL A 48 4.33 -11.23 -7.90
N SER A 49 3.77 -12.03 -7.00
CA SER A 49 2.37 -11.90 -6.57
C SER A 49 2.11 -10.54 -5.93
N VAL A 50 2.97 -10.09 -5.01
CA VAL A 50 2.84 -8.76 -4.39
C VAL A 50 2.96 -7.66 -5.43
N ALA A 51 4.00 -7.68 -6.27
CA ALA A 51 4.20 -6.67 -7.30
C ALA A 51 3.06 -6.63 -8.33
N THR A 52 2.48 -7.78 -8.65
CA THR A 52 1.34 -7.86 -9.56
C THR A 52 0.08 -7.27 -8.93
N ASN A 53 -0.19 -7.57 -7.65
CA ASN A 53 -1.30 -6.99 -6.93
C ASN A 53 -1.16 -5.47 -6.78
N GLU A 54 0.02 -5.00 -6.43
CA GLU A 54 0.35 -3.57 -6.35
C GLU A 54 0.12 -2.84 -7.68
N ALA A 55 0.55 -3.44 -8.80
CA ALA A 55 0.41 -2.86 -10.13
C ALA A 55 -1.05 -2.83 -10.64
N HIS A 56 -1.91 -3.67 -10.09
CA HIS A 56 -3.29 -3.84 -10.56
C HIS A 56 -4.36 -3.32 -9.59
N THR A 57 -3.96 -2.82 -8.43
CA THR A 57 -4.87 -2.26 -7.44
C THR A 57 -4.51 -0.82 -7.15
N GLN A 58 -5.39 0.10 -7.52
CA GLN A 58 -5.14 1.53 -7.39
C GLN A 58 -6.42 2.30 -7.08
N VAL A 59 -6.24 3.45 -6.46
CA VAL A 59 -7.28 4.47 -6.32
C VAL A 59 -6.95 5.62 -7.26
N ILE A 60 -7.92 6.05 -8.06
CA ILE A 60 -7.78 7.20 -8.94
C ILE A 60 -8.56 8.36 -8.34
N PHE A 61 -7.90 9.48 -8.12
CA PHE A 61 -8.58 10.73 -7.78
C PHE A 61 -9.20 11.33 -9.05
N ILE A 62 -10.51 11.57 -9.03
CA ILE A 62 -11.27 12.15 -10.14
C ILE A 62 -11.35 13.66 -9.97
N GLY A 63 -11.55 14.11 -8.74
CA GLY A 63 -11.64 15.52 -8.41
C GLY A 63 -11.69 15.74 -6.90
N GLY A 64 -11.53 16.99 -6.51
CA GLY A 64 -11.64 17.41 -5.12
C GLY A 64 -12.16 18.83 -5.04
N TRP A 65 -12.94 19.11 -4.02
CA TRP A 65 -13.62 20.38 -3.77
C TRP A 65 -13.55 20.72 -2.29
N VAL A 66 -13.73 21.99 -2.00
CA VAL A 66 -14.01 22.48 -0.64
C VAL A 66 -15.43 22.06 -0.28
N ASP A 67 -15.60 21.24 0.75
CA ASP A 67 -16.92 20.76 1.18
C ASP A 67 -17.61 21.78 2.10
N ASP A 68 -16.88 22.25 3.09
CA ASP A 68 -17.38 23.26 4.00
C ASP A 68 -16.46 24.49 4.09
N ALA A 69 -16.92 25.52 4.82
CA ALA A 69 -16.22 26.78 4.93
C ALA A 69 -14.98 26.74 5.86
N TYR A 70 -14.58 25.60 6.40
CA TYR A 70 -13.53 25.55 7.42
C TYR A 70 -12.48 24.47 7.18
N ASP A 71 -12.85 23.20 7.17
CA ASP A 71 -11.89 22.11 7.34
C ASP A 71 -12.11 20.87 6.48
N ASP A 72 -13.25 20.76 5.78
CA ASP A 72 -13.60 19.56 5.05
C ASP A 72 -13.32 19.64 3.54
N TYR A 73 -12.76 18.56 3.03
CA TYR A 73 -12.61 18.32 1.60
C TYR A 73 -13.60 17.27 1.13
N LEU A 74 -14.28 17.53 0.04
CA LEU A 74 -15.01 16.54 -0.72
C LEU A 74 -14.12 16.01 -1.84
N LEU A 75 -13.71 14.76 -1.77
CA LEU A 75 -12.90 14.10 -2.78
C LEU A 75 -13.75 13.06 -3.51
N MET A 76 -13.60 12.96 -4.82
CA MET A 76 -14.17 11.88 -5.61
C MET A 76 -13.07 10.95 -6.05
N ILE A 77 -13.21 9.68 -5.71
CA ILE A 77 -12.26 8.63 -6.04
C ILE A 77 -12.94 7.51 -6.83
N GLU A 78 -12.15 6.80 -7.63
CA GLU A 78 -12.53 5.54 -8.28
C GLU A 78 -11.57 4.45 -7.84
N TYR A 79 -12.12 3.36 -7.32
CA TYR A 79 -11.32 2.20 -6.98
C TYR A 79 -11.23 1.26 -8.16
N GLN A 80 -10.01 0.89 -8.57
CA GLN A 80 -9.75 -0.04 -9.65
C GLN A 80 -8.90 -1.20 -9.18
N SER A 81 -9.37 -2.41 -9.48
CA SER A 81 -8.66 -3.66 -9.19
C SER A 81 -9.06 -4.72 -10.20
N LEU A 82 -8.21 -5.72 -10.42
CA LEU A 82 -8.53 -6.90 -11.22
C LEU A 82 -9.48 -7.86 -10.48
N GLY A 83 -10.70 -7.39 -10.19
CA GLY A 83 -11.78 -8.22 -9.63
C GLY A 83 -11.67 -8.51 -8.14
N LYS A 84 -10.86 -7.78 -7.39
CA LYS A 84 -10.73 -7.90 -5.93
C LYS A 84 -11.37 -6.68 -5.27
N ASN A 85 -12.31 -6.92 -4.35
CA ASN A 85 -12.81 -5.89 -3.46
C ASN A 85 -11.91 -5.77 -2.23
N VAL A 86 -11.92 -4.62 -1.59
CA VAL A 86 -11.12 -4.35 -0.38
C VAL A 86 -12.06 -3.86 0.72
N GLN A 87 -11.90 -4.38 1.93
CA GLN A 87 -12.65 -3.92 3.09
C GLN A 87 -12.25 -2.48 3.43
N THR A 88 -13.22 -1.63 3.74
CA THR A 88 -12.94 -0.20 4.02
C THR A 88 -12.11 0.00 5.28
N ASP A 89 -12.21 -0.89 6.26
CA ASP A 89 -11.40 -0.87 7.48
C ASP A 89 -9.93 -1.28 7.26
N GLU A 90 -9.60 -1.81 6.08
CA GLU A 90 -8.23 -2.10 5.67
C GLU A 90 -7.60 -0.97 4.83
N VAL A 91 -8.41 -0.01 4.36
CA VAL A 91 -7.93 1.11 3.54
C VAL A 91 -7.53 2.26 4.42
N GLY A 92 -6.23 2.48 4.50
CA GLY A 92 -5.66 3.59 5.26
C GLY A 92 -5.66 4.91 4.47
N TRP A 93 -5.77 6.02 5.16
CA TRP A 93 -5.59 7.34 4.58
C TRP A 93 -4.71 8.23 5.45
N VAL A 94 -4.06 9.20 4.82
CA VAL A 94 -3.25 10.24 5.48
C VAL A 94 -3.49 11.56 4.78
N LEU A 95 -3.91 12.58 5.54
CA LEU A 95 -3.90 13.98 5.14
C LEU A 95 -2.73 14.65 5.85
N TRP A 96 -1.86 15.32 5.10
CA TRP A 96 -0.72 16.02 5.68
C TRP A 96 -0.39 17.31 4.93
N CYS A 97 0.21 18.23 5.62
CA CYS A 97 0.71 19.50 5.09
C CYS A 97 1.92 19.97 5.89
N GLU A 98 2.68 20.92 5.34
CA GLU A 98 3.86 21.48 5.98
C GLU A 98 3.75 22.99 6.06
N HIS A 99 4.09 23.55 7.19
CA HIS A 99 4.20 24.99 7.39
C HIS A 99 5.25 25.31 8.46
N ASN A 100 6.17 26.24 8.16
CA ASN A 100 7.26 26.66 9.05
C ASN A 100 8.12 25.48 9.57
N ASP A 101 8.54 24.59 8.67
CA ASP A 101 9.33 23.37 9.00
C ASP A 101 8.62 22.40 9.96
N GLN A 102 7.30 22.54 10.12
CA GLN A 102 6.48 21.61 10.89
C GLN A 102 5.52 20.85 9.99
N ILE A 103 5.47 19.54 10.17
CA ILE A 103 4.56 18.65 9.45
C ILE A 103 3.34 18.39 10.35
N TYR A 104 2.18 18.72 9.79
CA TYR A 104 0.88 18.43 10.37
C TYR A 104 0.29 17.24 9.62
N ARG A 105 -0.25 16.25 10.33
CA ARG A 105 -0.80 15.04 9.71
C ARG A 105 -1.99 14.51 10.49
N ARG A 106 -2.94 13.96 9.73
CA ARG A 106 -4.05 13.15 10.22
C ARG A 106 -4.07 11.85 9.46
N MET A 107 -4.47 10.78 10.11
CA MET A 107 -4.52 9.46 9.49
C MET A 107 -5.59 8.61 10.15
N GLY A 108 -6.12 7.66 9.40
CA GLY A 108 -7.12 6.70 9.87
C GLY A 108 -7.41 5.66 8.81
N TYR A 109 -8.53 4.99 8.96
CA TYR A 109 -9.07 4.03 8.01
C TYR A 109 -10.45 4.48 7.54
N PHE A 110 -10.86 4.09 6.33
CA PHE A 110 -12.17 4.47 5.78
C PHE A 110 -13.33 3.86 6.56
N GLY A 111 -13.15 2.69 7.15
CA GLY A 111 -14.15 2.01 7.98
C GLY A 111 -14.19 2.45 9.43
N ASP A 112 -13.43 3.46 9.82
CA ASP A 112 -13.43 3.92 11.21
C ASP A 112 -14.78 4.56 11.57
N PRO A 113 -15.53 4.04 12.57
CA PRO A 113 -16.84 4.55 12.95
C PRO A 113 -16.81 5.95 13.57
N VAL A 114 -15.64 6.51 13.79
CA VAL A 114 -15.45 7.86 14.38
C VAL A 114 -15.42 8.94 13.29
N ALA A 115 -16.13 8.73 12.20
CA ALA A 115 -16.26 9.68 11.09
C ALA A 115 -16.77 11.08 11.49
N SER A 116 -17.33 11.23 12.68
CA SER A 116 -17.76 12.52 13.25
C SER A 116 -16.77 13.12 14.24
N ALA A 117 -15.65 12.46 14.51
CA ALA A 117 -14.59 13.04 15.34
C ALA A 117 -13.67 13.91 14.48
N PRO A 118 -13.03 14.94 15.04
CA PRO A 118 -12.04 15.73 14.33
C PRO A 118 -10.97 14.83 13.68
N GLY A 119 -10.84 14.87 12.35
CA GLY A 119 -9.92 14.03 11.60
C GLY A 119 -10.49 12.68 11.17
N GLY A 120 -11.82 12.55 11.10
CA GLY A 120 -12.49 11.39 10.52
C GLY A 120 -12.61 11.45 9.00
N VAL A 121 -13.13 10.39 8.43
CA VAL A 121 -13.49 10.31 7.01
C VAL A 121 -14.88 9.70 6.87
N THR A 122 -15.75 10.39 6.12
CA THR A 122 -17.02 9.84 5.69
C THR A 122 -16.93 9.37 4.25
N LEU A 123 -17.38 8.16 3.98
CA LEU A 123 -17.30 7.53 2.66
C LEU A 123 -18.70 7.08 2.22
N TRP A 124 -19.08 7.32 0.96
CA TRP A 124 -20.27 6.74 0.34
C TRP A 124 -20.10 6.49 -1.15
N GLU A 125 -20.81 5.52 -1.67
CA GLU A 125 -20.82 5.18 -3.08
C GLU A 125 -21.61 6.21 -3.89
N VAL A 126 -21.12 6.62 -5.03
CA VAL A 126 -21.79 7.58 -5.91
C VAL A 126 -23.05 6.94 -6.51
N GLY A 127 -24.19 7.58 -6.27
CA GLY A 127 -25.49 7.15 -6.77
C GLY A 127 -26.28 6.22 -5.85
N GLU A 128 -25.73 5.89 -4.69
CA GLU A 128 -26.44 5.15 -3.64
C GLU A 128 -26.83 6.07 -2.49
N ASP A 129 -27.78 5.62 -1.66
CA ASP A 129 -28.11 6.31 -0.42
C ASP A 129 -26.90 6.32 0.53
N ILE A 130 -26.82 7.36 1.36
CA ILE A 130 -25.72 7.60 2.30
C ILE A 130 -25.65 6.47 3.32
N THR A 131 -24.99 5.39 2.97
CA THR A 131 -24.61 4.31 3.87
C THR A 131 -23.12 4.12 3.75
N LEU A 132 -22.41 4.03 4.87
CA LEU A 132 -20.98 3.72 4.87
C LEU A 132 -20.78 2.33 4.22
N PRO A 133 -20.15 2.26 3.03
CA PRO A 133 -19.86 0.97 2.41
C PRO A 133 -18.84 0.21 3.27
N THR A 134 -19.04 -1.09 3.41
CA THR A 134 -18.12 -1.96 4.14
C THR A 134 -16.93 -2.41 3.29
N GLU A 135 -17.07 -2.25 1.96
CA GLU A 135 -16.02 -2.61 1.00
C GLU A 135 -15.97 -1.65 -0.19
N LEU A 136 -14.79 -1.46 -0.75
CA LEU A 136 -14.59 -0.82 -2.04
C LEU A 136 -14.69 -1.86 -3.15
N ILE A 137 -15.60 -1.63 -4.08
CA ILE A 137 -15.86 -2.51 -5.22
C ILE A 137 -15.14 -1.95 -6.46
N SER A 138 -14.45 -2.82 -7.18
CA SER A 138 -13.70 -2.43 -8.37
C SER A 138 -14.59 -1.79 -9.45
N GLY A 139 -14.13 -0.67 -10.00
CA GLY A 139 -14.83 0.11 -11.02
C GLY A 139 -15.91 1.05 -10.49
N LYS A 140 -16.13 1.09 -9.18
CA LYS A 140 -17.07 2.02 -8.56
C LYS A 140 -16.40 3.30 -8.08
N ARG A 141 -17.22 4.35 -8.00
CA ARG A 141 -16.81 5.68 -7.54
C ARG A 141 -17.36 5.96 -6.18
N TYR A 142 -16.57 6.67 -5.39
CA TYR A 142 -16.90 7.02 -4.02
C TYR A 142 -16.65 8.49 -3.77
N PHE A 143 -17.50 9.09 -2.98
CA PHE A 143 -17.22 10.36 -2.33
C PHE A 143 -16.56 10.10 -0.98
N VAL A 144 -15.53 10.87 -0.70
CA VAL A 144 -14.78 10.88 0.54
C VAL A 144 -14.84 12.30 1.09
N ILE A 145 -15.50 12.51 2.21
CA ILE A 145 -15.35 13.74 2.98
C ILE A 145 -14.20 13.50 3.95
N ALA A 146 -13.14 14.28 3.78
CA ALA A 146 -11.95 14.24 4.62
C ALA A 146 -11.92 15.49 5.50
N ASP A 147 -12.10 15.30 6.81
CA ASP A 147 -11.98 16.35 7.82
C ASP A 147 -10.50 16.74 8.01
N GLY A 148 -10.17 17.96 7.63
CA GLY A 148 -8.83 18.53 7.77
C GLY A 148 -8.47 18.93 9.20
N GLY A 149 -9.42 18.97 10.13
CA GLY A 149 -9.13 19.36 11.50
C GLY A 149 -10.32 19.83 12.33
N THR A 150 -10.06 20.60 13.34
CA THR A 150 -11.11 21.18 14.18
C THR A 150 -11.56 22.50 13.60
N GLY A 151 -12.73 22.55 13.01
CA GLY A 151 -13.40 23.61 12.25
C GLY A 151 -13.57 25.00 12.85
N THR A 152 -12.76 25.41 13.76
CA THR A 152 -12.75 26.78 14.25
C THR A 152 -11.47 27.44 13.84
N GLY A 153 -11.48 28.14 12.74
CA GLY A 153 -10.41 28.80 12.00
C GLY A 153 -9.29 29.55 12.75
N ASN A 154 -9.28 29.54 14.03
CA ASN A 154 -8.21 30.01 14.90
C ASN A 154 -7.72 28.92 15.85
N GLY A 155 -8.22 27.70 15.70
CA GLY A 155 -7.81 26.55 16.49
C GLY A 155 -6.37 26.20 16.20
N ALA A 156 -5.60 26.36 17.19
CA ALA A 156 -4.20 26.06 17.28
C ALA A 156 -3.74 24.90 16.39
N GLY A 157 -3.23 25.23 15.23
CA GLY A 157 -2.01 24.63 14.74
C GLY A 157 -2.01 23.20 14.23
N THR A 158 -3.14 22.54 14.00
CA THR A 158 -3.11 21.12 13.61
C THR A 158 -3.91 20.78 12.38
N SER A 159 -4.46 21.76 11.70
CA SER A 159 -5.39 21.55 10.61
C SER A 159 -4.73 21.74 9.25
N CYS A 160 -4.83 20.73 8.39
CA CYS A 160 -4.53 20.85 6.98
C CYS A 160 -5.80 21.08 6.16
N GLY A 161 -6.87 21.63 6.77
CA GLY A 161 -8.14 21.93 6.13
C GLY A 161 -8.05 23.05 5.11
N PRO A 162 -9.10 23.24 4.26
CA PRO A 162 -9.12 24.20 3.18
C PRO A 162 -8.79 25.61 3.59
N GLN A 163 -9.44 26.14 4.63
CA GLN A 163 -9.17 27.51 5.12
C GLN A 163 -7.73 27.66 5.61
N TRP A 164 -7.24 26.68 6.35
CA TRP A 164 -5.90 26.73 6.93
C TRP A 164 -4.81 26.79 5.86
N ILE A 165 -4.92 25.98 4.78
CA ILE A 165 -3.95 25.97 3.69
C ILE A 165 -4.07 27.23 2.83
N PHE A 166 -5.29 27.74 2.60
CA PHE A 166 -5.53 28.99 1.88
C PHE A 166 -4.88 30.18 2.59
N ASP A 167 -5.15 30.37 3.88
CA ASP A 167 -4.63 31.49 4.68
C ASP A 167 -3.09 31.52 4.75
N ARG A 168 -2.45 30.36 4.62
CA ARG A 168 -0.98 30.20 4.71
C ARG A 168 -0.29 30.04 3.37
N GLY A 169 -1.05 29.87 2.30
CA GLY A 169 -0.50 29.66 0.95
C GLY A 169 0.31 28.37 0.86
N VAL A 170 -0.07 27.33 1.60
CA VAL A 170 0.60 26.02 1.59
C VAL A 170 -0.25 24.99 0.87
N THR A 171 0.36 23.87 0.57
CA THR A 171 -0.28 22.72 -0.09
C THR A 171 -0.51 21.62 0.92
N ALA A 172 -1.66 20.95 0.84
CA ALA A 172 -1.90 19.71 1.54
C ALA A 172 -1.79 18.52 0.58
N TYR A 173 -1.59 17.34 1.14
CA TYR A 173 -1.49 16.09 0.39
C TYR A 173 -2.41 15.07 1.04
N TYR A 174 -3.25 14.45 0.23
CA TYR A 174 -4.11 13.36 0.66
C TYR A 174 -3.62 12.05 0.03
N SER A 175 -3.26 11.10 0.87
CA SER A 175 -2.74 9.80 0.44
C SER A 175 -3.67 8.69 0.88
N ILE A 176 -3.96 7.75 0.00
CA ILE A 176 -4.73 6.54 0.27
C ILE A 176 -3.80 5.34 0.11
N TYR A 177 -3.83 4.43 1.09
CA TYR A 177 -3.01 3.22 1.15
C TYR A 177 -3.91 1.99 1.13
N LEU A 178 -3.66 1.11 0.20
CA LEU A 178 -4.38 -0.15 0.05
C LEU A 178 -3.62 -1.30 0.74
N PRO A 179 -4.30 -2.31 1.27
CA PRO A 179 -3.67 -3.40 2.02
C PRO A 179 -2.70 -4.24 1.16
N ASP A 180 -2.90 -4.29 -0.14
CA ASP A 180 -2.04 -5.01 -1.08
C ASP A 180 -0.80 -4.18 -1.53
N GLY A 181 -0.54 -3.03 -0.89
CA GLY A 181 0.65 -2.21 -1.10
C GLY A 181 0.46 -1.04 -2.08
N GLY A 182 -0.64 -0.98 -2.81
CA GLY A 182 -0.97 0.15 -3.68
C GLY A 182 -1.17 1.44 -2.86
N HIS A 183 -0.63 2.54 -3.34
CA HIS A 183 -0.90 3.85 -2.74
C HIS A 183 -1.06 4.92 -3.82
N THR A 184 -1.89 5.92 -3.54
CA THR A 184 -2.10 7.07 -4.41
C THR A 184 -2.10 8.33 -3.56
N THR A 185 -1.43 9.36 -4.03
CA THR A 185 -1.35 10.67 -3.35
C THR A 185 -1.89 11.75 -4.27
N GLN A 186 -2.77 12.58 -3.76
CA GLN A 186 -3.30 13.76 -4.42
C GLN A 186 -2.81 15.02 -3.72
N GLU A 187 -2.30 15.95 -4.50
CA GLU A 187 -1.97 17.30 -4.05
C GLU A 187 -3.25 18.13 -3.99
N LEU A 188 -3.47 18.84 -2.87
CA LEU A 188 -4.63 19.67 -2.63
C LEU A 188 -4.17 21.12 -2.47
N ARG A 189 -4.63 21.99 -3.39
CA ARG A 189 -4.38 23.41 -3.37
C ARG A 189 -5.70 24.17 -3.36
N VAL A 190 -5.86 25.08 -2.43
CA VAL A 190 -7.02 25.97 -2.37
C VAL A 190 -6.61 27.34 -2.89
N ASN A 191 -7.06 27.69 -4.09
CA ASN A 191 -6.81 28.99 -4.69
C ASN A 191 -7.92 29.98 -4.39
N VAL A 192 -9.14 29.50 -4.24
CA VAL A 192 -10.33 30.26 -3.85
C VAL A 192 -10.99 29.50 -2.72
N PHE A 193 -11.29 30.21 -1.64
CA PHE A 193 -11.89 29.60 -0.47
C PHE A 193 -13.41 29.83 -0.47
N GLU A 194 -14.10 29.07 -1.30
CA GLU A 194 -15.55 28.99 -1.36
C GLU A 194 -16.00 27.52 -1.45
N VAL A 195 -17.15 27.22 -0.86
CA VAL A 195 -17.73 25.86 -0.89
C VAL A 195 -18.01 25.44 -2.34
N GLY A 196 -17.56 24.27 -2.74
CA GLY A 196 -17.70 23.74 -4.09
C GLY A 196 -16.56 24.13 -5.05
N GLU A 197 -15.61 24.98 -4.63
CA GLU A 197 -14.43 25.31 -5.43
C GLU A 197 -13.44 24.13 -5.49
N SER A 198 -12.81 23.96 -6.64
CA SER A 198 -11.85 22.89 -6.88
C SER A 198 -10.56 23.09 -6.08
N VAL A 199 -10.05 22.01 -5.51
CA VAL A 199 -8.79 21.95 -4.74
C VAL A 199 -7.70 21.12 -5.44
N THR A 200 -7.89 20.74 -6.68
CA THR A 200 -6.95 19.89 -7.47
C THR A 200 -6.39 20.66 -8.66
#